data_a9263efa50b16b2865ab19f5f5164eb1
#
_entry.id   a9263efa50b16b2865ab19f5f5164eb1
#
_cell.length_a   1.000
_cell.length_b   1.000
_cell.length_c   1.000
_cell.angle_alpha   90.00
_cell.angle_beta   90.00
_cell.angle_gamma   90.00
#
_symmetry.space_group_name_H-M   'P 1'
#
loop_
_entity.id
_entity.type
_entity.pdbx_description
1 polymer ?
#
loop_
_entity_poly.entity_id
_entity_poly.type
_entity_poly.pdbx_seq_one_letter_code
_entity_poly.pdbx_strand_id
1 'polypeptide(L)'
;MLKRSLLALTAIVAGTGTALAGESIRVGIGHQSMCTDTYAAGIMIKELHLLDKDLPKTGKYAGVTYDIDWKDYTSGPPITNMMLANKLDFGVMGDYPLIVNGASFQKTDTVQSLYVAGTGYNLYGSGNAIVVPIDSPIYSLADLKGKDLSTPIGSAAWGMVYKALQDAHMGGDAVELKNQAPPVGAANIAAKKINAHADFCPWSELMEYRGTGRKIYDGSESGIPYLHGVVVRKDYAEKYPEVVVGVIKATMEAGDWVRNNPLEAAEKLEKWTGIEKEVQYLYFSKGGYLTLESTIKPEWVKALKLDHEVLAKERQIPPLDFDRWITDTYVRAAYKELGRDYDKQLKEVYDPKAGVKGLPVELWHSREGIKQYATIAEMLKAAAGYQAEGAKINATYVYDEDLGIKLFGHVAFYVKGKDGSFRAFMRKPEADAFASKSGGEILSYTGALAGFTS
;
A
#
# COMPACT_ATOMS: atom_id res chain seq x y z
N MET A 1 1.13 54.99 54.25
CA MET A 1 1.64 54.38 53.01
C MET A 1 0.78 53.17 52.71
N LEU A 2 -0.28 53.33 51.87
CA LEU A 2 -1.19 52.27 51.47
C LEU A 2 -0.63 51.53 50.24
N LYS A 3 -0.34 50.24 50.35
CA LYS A 3 -0.08 49.37 49.19
C LYS A 3 -1.39 48.96 48.58
N ARG A 4 -1.68 49.39 47.33
CA ARG A 4 -2.76 48.86 46.49
C ARG A 4 -2.27 47.63 45.76
N SER A 5 -2.86 46.49 46.07
CA SER A 5 -2.71 45.24 45.31
C SER A 5 -3.62 45.28 44.07
N LEU A 6 -3.05 45.27 42.90
CA LEU A 6 -3.77 45.06 41.66
C LEU A 6 -4.01 43.54 41.51
N LEU A 7 -5.26 43.11 41.59
CA LEU A 7 -5.69 41.81 41.07
C LEU A 7 -5.85 41.90 39.54
N ALA A 8 -5.01 41.22 38.81
CA ALA A 8 -5.20 40.98 37.39
C ALA A 8 -6.25 39.89 37.19
N LEU A 9 -7.40 40.25 36.72
CA LEU A 9 -8.45 39.33 36.25
C LEU A 9 -8.04 38.80 34.88
N THR A 10 -7.58 37.54 34.84
CA THR A 10 -7.35 36.83 33.57
C THR A 10 -8.70 36.40 33.02
N ALA A 11 -9.22 37.12 32.04
CA ALA A 11 -10.42 36.69 31.30
C ALA A 11 -10.07 35.48 30.44
N ILE A 12 -10.58 34.32 30.82
CA ILE A 12 -10.61 33.14 29.97
C ILE A 12 -11.64 33.44 28.87
N VAL A 13 -11.17 33.73 27.66
CA VAL A 13 -12.03 33.78 26.48
C VAL A 13 -12.40 32.35 26.16
N ALA A 14 -13.53 31.89 26.70
CA ALA A 14 -14.21 30.71 26.22
C ALA A 14 -14.71 31.00 24.80
N GLY A 15 -14.02 30.49 23.78
CA GLY A 15 -14.52 30.57 22.41
C GLY A 15 -15.88 29.85 22.36
N THR A 16 -16.94 30.61 22.21
CA THR A 16 -18.30 30.12 21.94
C THR A 16 -18.34 29.60 20.51
N GLY A 17 -17.85 28.35 20.28
CA GLY A 17 -18.17 27.64 19.06
C GLY A 17 -19.68 27.44 18.99
N THR A 18 -20.31 27.88 17.91
CA THR A 18 -21.73 27.61 17.66
C THR A 18 -21.98 26.12 17.74
N ALA A 19 -22.92 25.70 18.59
CA ALA A 19 -23.30 24.28 18.70
C ALA A 19 -23.91 23.81 17.37
N LEU A 20 -23.46 22.66 16.87
CA LEU A 20 -23.96 22.00 15.64
C LEU A 20 -25.14 21.05 15.98
N ALA A 21 -25.73 21.15 17.15
CA ALA A 21 -26.78 20.26 17.65
C ALA A 21 -27.94 20.15 16.65
N GLY A 22 -28.27 18.89 16.27
CA GLY A 22 -29.32 18.61 15.29
C GLY A 22 -28.89 18.70 13.83
N GLU A 23 -27.64 19.06 13.51
CA GLU A 23 -27.11 18.98 12.15
C GLU A 23 -26.77 17.53 11.77
N SER A 24 -26.93 17.21 10.47
CA SER A 24 -26.37 16.01 9.87
C SER A 24 -25.08 16.39 9.13
N ILE A 25 -23.96 15.78 9.54
CA ILE A 25 -22.66 16.00 8.90
C ILE A 25 -22.38 14.84 7.95
N ARG A 26 -22.24 15.15 6.64
CA ARG A 26 -21.76 14.18 5.66
C ARG A 26 -20.29 13.85 5.93
N VAL A 27 -19.93 12.57 5.81
CA VAL A 27 -18.57 12.07 5.82
C VAL A 27 -18.40 11.19 4.57
N GLY A 28 -18.13 11.84 3.44
CA GLY A 28 -17.98 11.17 2.15
C GLY A 28 -16.56 10.66 1.96
N ILE A 29 -16.37 9.34 1.90
CA ILE A 29 -15.04 8.70 1.80
C ILE A 29 -14.94 7.90 0.51
N GLY A 30 -14.02 8.31 -0.38
CA GLY A 30 -13.61 7.54 -1.55
C GLY A 30 -12.45 6.61 -1.21
N HIS A 31 -12.63 5.32 -1.43
CA HIS A 31 -11.62 4.31 -1.14
C HIS A 31 -11.52 3.26 -2.26
N GLN A 32 -10.57 2.34 -2.13
CA GLN A 32 -10.34 1.27 -3.10
C GLN A 32 -10.35 -0.07 -2.35
N SER A 33 -11.49 -0.80 -2.40
CA SER A 33 -11.65 -2.09 -1.71
C SER A 33 -10.79 -3.21 -2.30
N MET A 34 -10.15 -2.97 -3.45
CA MET A 34 -9.25 -3.90 -4.14
C MET A 34 -7.78 -3.43 -4.12
N CYS A 35 -7.42 -2.48 -3.24
CA CYS A 35 -6.03 -2.05 -3.04
C CYS A 35 -5.65 -2.17 -1.56
N THR A 36 -4.84 -3.17 -1.23
CA THR A 36 -4.45 -3.52 0.15
C THR A 36 -3.94 -2.33 0.97
N ASP A 37 -3.19 -1.45 0.35
CA ASP A 37 -2.50 -0.37 1.03
C ASP A 37 -3.44 0.80 1.39
N THR A 38 -4.66 0.80 0.86
CA THR A 38 -5.72 1.76 1.24
C THR A 38 -6.70 1.21 2.29
N TYR A 39 -6.60 -0.06 2.65
CA TYR A 39 -7.61 -0.73 3.49
C TYR A 39 -7.77 -0.11 4.86
N ALA A 40 -6.68 0.31 5.50
CA ALA A 40 -6.70 0.86 6.85
C ALA A 40 -7.57 2.13 6.97
N ALA A 41 -7.65 2.95 5.92
CA ALA A 41 -8.52 4.13 5.86
C ALA A 41 -9.77 3.93 4.99
N GLY A 42 -10.05 2.70 4.56
CA GLY A 42 -11.17 2.33 3.70
C GLY A 42 -11.97 1.17 4.27
N ILE A 43 -11.85 -0.01 3.62
CA ILE A 43 -12.68 -1.17 3.92
C ILE A 43 -12.59 -1.63 5.38
N MET A 44 -11.42 -1.52 6.02
CA MET A 44 -11.27 -1.93 7.42
C MET A 44 -12.04 -1.02 8.37
N ILE A 45 -11.94 0.31 8.23
CA ILE A 45 -12.71 1.24 9.05
C ILE A 45 -14.21 0.98 8.88
N LYS A 46 -14.63 0.78 7.63
CA LYS A 46 -16.04 0.52 7.28
C LYS A 46 -16.56 -0.73 7.94
N GLU A 47 -15.92 -1.87 7.71
CA GLU A 47 -16.40 -3.18 8.15
C GLU A 47 -16.17 -3.46 9.65
N LEU A 48 -15.23 -2.74 10.29
CA LEU A 48 -15.01 -2.76 11.73
C LEU A 48 -15.84 -1.70 12.49
N HIS A 49 -16.60 -0.87 11.76
CA HIS A 49 -17.44 0.21 12.33
C HIS A 49 -16.67 1.21 13.22
N LEU A 50 -15.39 1.50 12.88
CA LEU A 50 -14.53 2.31 13.74
C LEU A 50 -14.96 3.78 13.80
N LEU A 51 -15.60 4.32 12.76
CA LEU A 51 -16.10 5.69 12.79
C LEU A 51 -17.23 5.89 13.83
N ASP A 52 -18.01 4.85 14.13
CA ASP A 52 -19.02 4.93 15.18
C ASP A 52 -18.43 5.26 16.55
N LYS A 53 -17.17 4.88 16.78
CA LYS A 53 -16.44 5.18 18.01
C LYS A 53 -15.67 6.50 17.90
N ASP A 54 -14.99 6.76 16.80
CA ASP A 54 -13.95 7.78 16.70
C ASP A 54 -14.44 9.15 16.22
N LEU A 55 -15.64 9.22 15.62
CA LEU A 55 -16.23 10.51 15.28
C LEU A 55 -16.64 11.30 16.54
N PRO A 56 -16.44 12.62 16.56
CA PRO A 56 -16.69 13.43 17.74
C PRO A 56 -18.19 13.47 18.12
N LYS A 57 -18.51 13.32 19.41
CA LYS A 57 -19.89 13.27 19.94
C LYS A 57 -20.15 14.28 21.06
N THR A 58 -19.15 15.05 21.41
CA THR A 58 -19.20 15.99 22.54
C THR A 58 -18.87 17.42 22.11
N GLY A 59 -19.02 18.38 23.01
CA GLY A 59 -18.76 19.78 22.73
C GLY A 59 -19.68 20.31 21.61
N LYS A 60 -19.12 20.97 20.59
CA LYS A 60 -19.89 21.47 19.44
C LYS A 60 -20.59 20.39 18.62
N TYR A 61 -20.17 19.12 18.75
CA TYR A 61 -20.76 17.95 18.07
C TYR A 61 -21.81 17.21 18.89
N ALA A 62 -22.20 17.71 20.06
CA ALA A 62 -23.26 17.10 20.87
C ALA A 62 -24.60 17.12 20.11
N GLY A 63 -25.19 15.92 19.88
CA GLY A 63 -26.45 15.79 19.13
C GLY A 63 -26.31 15.84 17.60
N VAL A 64 -25.09 15.86 17.05
CA VAL A 64 -24.84 15.69 15.62
C VAL A 64 -25.09 14.25 15.20
N THR A 65 -25.68 14.07 14.03
CA THR A 65 -25.73 12.80 13.32
C THR A 65 -24.72 12.79 12.18
N TYR A 66 -24.12 11.63 11.89
CA TYR A 66 -23.17 11.50 10.78
C TYR A 66 -23.80 10.68 9.65
N ASP A 67 -23.80 11.25 8.44
CA ASP A 67 -24.16 10.58 7.20
C ASP A 67 -22.86 10.09 6.53
N ILE A 68 -22.48 8.83 6.81
CA ILE A 68 -21.23 8.25 6.33
C ILE A 68 -21.49 7.61 4.96
N ASP A 69 -20.94 8.22 3.91
CA ASP A 69 -21.09 7.79 2.52
C ASP A 69 -19.80 7.16 1.99
N TRP A 70 -19.77 5.83 1.94
CA TRP A 70 -18.66 5.05 1.39
C TRP A 70 -18.79 4.87 -0.11
N LYS A 71 -17.78 5.28 -0.88
CA LYS A 71 -17.73 5.08 -2.33
C LYS A 71 -16.47 4.30 -2.70
N ASP A 72 -16.68 3.17 -3.37
CA ASP A 72 -15.61 2.28 -3.81
C ASP A 72 -15.22 2.56 -5.26
N TYR A 73 -13.92 2.60 -5.51
CA TYR A 73 -13.34 2.88 -6.82
C TYR A 73 -12.22 1.89 -7.14
N THR A 74 -12.00 1.65 -8.43
CA THR A 74 -10.95 0.75 -8.89
C THR A 74 -9.55 1.39 -8.92
N SER A 75 -9.45 2.74 -8.78
CA SER A 75 -8.19 3.48 -8.82
C SER A 75 -8.36 4.89 -8.26
N GLY A 76 -7.26 5.63 -8.04
CA GLY A 76 -7.27 6.97 -7.45
C GLY A 76 -7.89 8.09 -8.29
N PRO A 77 -7.70 8.17 -9.63
CA PRO A 77 -8.19 9.31 -10.41
C PRO A 77 -9.70 9.57 -10.32
N PRO A 78 -10.60 8.58 -10.34
CA PRO A 78 -12.03 8.82 -10.10
C PRO A 78 -12.32 9.45 -8.73
N ILE A 79 -11.57 9.09 -7.68
CA ILE A 79 -11.71 9.69 -6.34
C ILE A 79 -11.42 11.19 -6.41
N THR A 80 -10.31 11.58 -7.05
CA THR A 80 -9.95 12.99 -7.25
C THR A 80 -11.06 13.77 -7.97
N ASN A 81 -11.62 13.21 -9.04
CA ASN A 81 -12.70 13.85 -9.80
C ASN A 81 -13.96 14.05 -8.93
N MET A 82 -14.30 13.07 -8.11
CA MET A 82 -15.47 13.17 -7.22
C MET A 82 -15.24 14.15 -6.06
N MET A 83 -14.00 14.26 -5.56
CA MET A 83 -13.64 15.28 -4.58
C MET A 83 -13.72 16.69 -5.18
N LEU A 84 -13.19 16.92 -6.39
CA LEU A 84 -13.32 18.19 -7.13
C LEU A 84 -14.79 18.57 -7.36
N ALA A 85 -15.64 17.58 -7.66
CA ALA A 85 -17.08 17.77 -7.83
C ALA A 85 -17.86 17.94 -6.52
N ASN A 86 -17.20 18.03 -5.36
CA ASN A 86 -17.81 18.09 -4.02
C ASN A 86 -18.76 16.90 -3.71
N LYS A 87 -18.45 15.72 -4.23
CA LYS A 87 -19.19 14.47 -3.97
C LYS A 87 -18.51 13.61 -2.91
N LEU A 88 -17.25 13.87 -2.63
CA LEU A 88 -16.46 13.24 -1.57
C LEU A 88 -15.73 14.30 -0.76
N ASP A 89 -15.55 14.02 0.53
CA ASP A 89 -14.81 14.86 1.47
C ASP A 89 -13.39 14.33 1.67
N PHE A 90 -13.23 13.01 1.69
CA PHE A 90 -11.96 12.29 1.83
C PHE A 90 -11.67 11.41 0.62
N GLY A 91 -10.38 11.22 0.34
CA GLY A 91 -9.88 10.26 -0.64
C GLY A 91 -8.71 9.48 -0.06
N VAL A 92 -8.67 8.16 -0.35
CA VAL A 92 -7.58 7.27 0.06
C VAL A 92 -6.96 6.68 -1.18
N MET A 93 -5.65 6.91 -1.39
CA MET A 93 -4.99 6.51 -2.63
C MET A 93 -3.46 6.41 -2.46
N GLY A 94 -2.78 5.85 -3.46
CA GLY A 94 -1.33 5.75 -3.51
C GLY A 94 -0.65 7.05 -3.90
N ASP A 95 0.67 7.06 -3.89
CA ASP A 95 1.57 8.21 -4.08
C ASP A 95 1.29 9.06 -5.32
N TYR A 96 1.39 8.49 -6.52
CA TYR A 96 1.14 9.23 -7.76
C TYR A 96 -0.27 9.83 -7.84
N PRO A 97 -1.37 9.09 -7.56
CA PRO A 97 -2.69 9.72 -7.52
C PRO A 97 -2.84 10.76 -6.39
N LEU A 98 -2.11 10.64 -5.26
CA LEU A 98 -2.07 11.66 -4.22
C LEU A 98 -1.51 12.99 -4.76
N ILE A 99 -0.33 12.95 -5.40
CA ILE A 99 0.27 14.18 -5.97
C ILE A 99 -0.57 14.74 -7.13
N VAL A 100 -1.17 13.88 -7.96
CA VAL A 100 -2.11 14.30 -9.01
C VAL A 100 -3.35 14.98 -8.40
N ASN A 101 -3.86 14.48 -7.27
CA ASN A 101 -4.93 15.12 -6.51
C ASN A 101 -4.52 16.54 -6.07
N GLY A 102 -3.41 16.67 -5.34
CA GLY A 102 -2.91 17.95 -4.88
C GLY A 102 -2.72 18.96 -6.01
N ALA A 103 -2.04 18.58 -7.08
CA ALA A 103 -1.80 19.41 -8.25
C ALA A 103 -3.08 19.82 -8.99
N SER A 104 -4.05 18.90 -9.11
CA SER A 104 -5.35 19.18 -9.74
C SER A 104 -6.17 20.19 -8.94
N PHE A 105 -6.17 20.07 -7.62
CA PHE A 105 -6.83 21.04 -6.75
C PHE A 105 -6.15 22.41 -6.78
N GLN A 106 -4.82 22.45 -6.78
CA GLN A 106 -4.08 23.74 -6.84
C GLN A 106 -4.19 24.44 -8.20
N LYS A 107 -4.53 23.72 -9.25
CA LYS A 107 -4.84 24.33 -10.55
C LYS A 107 -6.15 25.11 -10.52
N THR A 108 -7.04 24.82 -9.57
CA THR A 108 -8.27 25.57 -9.34
C THR A 108 -8.05 26.57 -8.22
N ASP A 109 -8.43 27.84 -8.40
CA ASP A 109 -8.27 28.87 -7.36
C ASP A 109 -9.35 28.78 -6.26
N THR A 110 -10.35 27.90 -6.42
CA THR A 110 -11.58 27.92 -5.61
C THR A 110 -11.62 26.89 -4.48
N VAL A 111 -10.99 25.72 -4.66
CA VAL A 111 -11.02 24.63 -3.68
C VAL A 111 -9.63 24.00 -3.60
N GLN A 112 -9.19 23.66 -2.39
CA GLN A 112 -7.92 22.99 -2.14
C GLN A 112 -8.16 21.62 -1.49
N SER A 113 -7.23 20.69 -1.67
CA SER A 113 -7.11 19.48 -0.86
C SER A 113 -5.91 19.58 0.08
N LEU A 114 -5.91 18.78 1.12
CA LEU A 114 -4.81 18.61 2.07
C LEU A 114 -4.44 17.14 2.16
N TYR A 115 -3.15 16.82 2.13
CA TYR A 115 -2.63 15.53 2.53
C TYR A 115 -2.43 15.54 4.05
N VAL A 116 -3.15 14.68 4.78
CA VAL A 116 -3.32 14.80 6.24
C VAL A 116 -2.80 13.61 7.05
N ALA A 117 -2.60 12.45 6.42
CA ALA A 117 -2.02 11.27 7.07
C ALA A 117 -1.54 10.25 6.05
N GLY A 118 -0.50 9.47 6.38
CA GLY A 118 -0.22 8.20 5.72
C GLY A 118 -1.24 7.12 6.09
N THR A 119 -1.33 6.06 5.30
CA THR A 119 -2.03 4.81 5.67
C THR A 119 -1.07 3.64 5.77
N GLY A 120 0.01 3.70 5.01
CA GLY A 120 1.06 2.70 5.00
C GLY A 120 2.12 2.98 3.94
N TYR A 121 3.17 2.20 3.97
CA TYR A 121 4.28 2.29 3.02
C TYR A 121 4.98 0.95 2.79
N ASN A 122 5.61 0.81 1.63
CA ASN A 122 6.69 -0.14 1.41
C ASN A 122 8.00 0.66 1.24
N LEU A 123 8.97 0.41 2.12
CA LEU A 123 10.21 1.20 2.17
C LEU A 123 11.03 1.13 0.88
N TYR A 124 11.00 0.00 0.20
CA TYR A 124 11.77 -0.23 -1.02
C TYR A 124 10.98 0.05 -2.31
N GLY A 125 9.65 0.25 -2.24
CA GLY A 125 8.84 0.57 -3.41
C GLY A 125 8.08 -0.62 -4.00
N SER A 126 8.20 -1.83 -3.45
CA SER A 126 7.41 -3.00 -3.88
C SER A 126 5.91 -2.80 -3.67
N GLY A 127 5.11 -3.51 -4.46
CA GLY A 127 3.64 -3.40 -4.46
C GLY A 127 3.08 -2.74 -5.73
N ASN A 128 3.98 -2.16 -6.54
CA ASN A 128 3.73 -1.82 -7.94
C ASN A 128 4.59 -2.73 -8.81
N ALA A 129 4.07 -3.25 -9.93
CA ALA A 129 4.87 -4.10 -10.80
C ALA A 129 4.40 -4.06 -12.26
N ILE A 130 5.28 -4.46 -13.17
CA ILE A 130 4.92 -4.78 -14.56
C ILE A 130 4.87 -6.30 -14.67
N VAL A 131 3.70 -6.81 -15.03
CA VAL A 131 3.39 -8.24 -15.13
C VAL A 131 3.15 -8.61 -16.58
N VAL A 132 3.67 -9.77 -16.98
CA VAL A 132 3.42 -10.40 -18.29
C VAL A 132 2.72 -11.74 -18.09
N PRO A 133 2.05 -12.32 -19.12
CA PRO A 133 1.53 -13.68 -19.02
C PRO A 133 2.60 -14.65 -18.54
N ILE A 134 2.21 -15.64 -17.74
CA ILE A 134 3.14 -16.55 -17.05
C ILE A 134 4.15 -17.24 -18.00
N ASP A 135 3.76 -17.54 -19.23
CA ASP A 135 4.55 -18.18 -20.26
C ASP A 135 5.06 -17.21 -21.35
N SER A 136 4.98 -15.89 -21.12
CA SER A 136 5.46 -14.88 -22.05
C SER A 136 6.98 -14.99 -22.27
N PRO A 137 7.48 -14.75 -23.49
CA PRO A 137 8.92 -14.68 -23.77
C PRO A 137 9.56 -13.34 -23.34
N ILE A 138 8.80 -12.41 -22.75
CA ILE A 138 9.27 -11.11 -22.29
C ILE A 138 9.85 -11.26 -20.89
N TYR A 139 11.14 -10.92 -20.70
CA TYR A 139 11.84 -11.06 -19.43
C TYR A 139 12.40 -9.75 -18.88
N SER A 140 12.37 -8.68 -19.67
CA SER A 140 12.93 -7.37 -19.28
C SER A 140 12.09 -6.22 -19.84
N LEU A 141 12.34 -4.99 -19.35
CA LEU A 141 11.77 -3.77 -19.92
C LEU A 141 12.16 -3.57 -21.39
N ALA A 142 13.38 -3.94 -21.75
CA ALA A 142 13.86 -3.81 -23.13
C ALA A 142 13.03 -4.64 -24.12
N ASP A 143 12.53 -5.81 -23.69
CA ASP A 143 11.68 -6.69 -24.49
C ASP A 143 10.29 -6.09 -24.76
N LEU A 144 9.89 -5.07 -23.98
CA LEU A 144 8.59 -4.36 -24.15
C LEU A 144 8.63 -3.31 -25.27
N LYS A 145 9.80 -2.98 -25.81
CA LYS A 145 9.90 -1.94 -26.84
C LYS A 145 9.00 -2.23 -28.03
N GLY A 146 8.10 -1.28 -28.34
CA GLY A 146 7.11 -1.37 -29.40
C GLY A 146 5.95 -2.35 -29.13
N LYS A 147 5.81 -2.80 -27.88
CA LYS A 147 4.68 -3.66 -27.45
C LYS A 147 3.67 -2.87 -26.66
N ASP A 148 2.47 -3.43 -26.55
CA ASP A 148 1.42 -2.86 -25.71
C ASP A 148 1.66 -3.18 -24.22
N LEU A 149 1.48 -2.14 -23.42
CA LEU A 149 1.47 -2.19 -21.97
C LEU A 149 0.25 -1.45 -21.46
N SER A 150 -0.60 -2.12 -20.70
CA SER A 150 -1.74 -1.45 -20.09
C SER A 150 -1.47 -1.07 -18.63
N THR A 151 -2.16 -0.02 -18.18
CA THR A 151 -2.16 0.40 -16.77
C THR A 151 -3.37 1.32 -16.54
N PRO A 152 -3.91 1.43 -15.31
CA PRO A 152 -4.87 2.46 -14.98
C PRO A 152 -4.19 3.84 -15.01
N ILE A 153 -4.43 4.64 -16.05
CA ILE A 153 -3.79 5.97 -16.21
C ILE A 153 -4.09 6.87 -15.01
N GLY A 154 -3.06 7.49 -14.46
CA GLY A 154 -3.11 8.31 -13.25
C GLY A 154 -3.00 7.54 -11.94
N SER A 155 -2.83 6.20 -11.99
CA SER A 155 -2.57 5.37 -10.81
C SER A 155 -1.10 5.38 -10.38
N ALA A 156 -0.79 4.75 -9.25
CA ALA A 156 0.58 4.52 -8.80
C ALA A 156 1.40 3.72 -9.83
N ALA A 157 0.84 2.65 -10.37
CA ALA A 157 1.50 1.84 -11.40
C ALA A 157 1.79 2.62 -12.69
N TRP A 158 0.91 3.55 -13.07
CA TRP A 158 1.15 4.42 -14.22
C TRP A 158 2.38 5.31 -14.03
N GLY A 159 2.53 5.92 -12.86
CA GLY A 159 3.73 6.72 -12.54
C GLY A 159 4.98 5.85 -12.46
N MET A 160 4.88 4.66 -11.86
CA MET A 160 5.97 3.68 -11.80
C MET A 160 6.44 3.28 -13.21
N VAL A 161 5.53 3.12 -14.20
CA VAL A 161 5.91 2.85 -15.60
C VAL A 161 6.81 3.94 -16.16
N TYR A 162 6.47 5.22 -15.96
CA TYR A 162 7.35 6.31 -16.41
C TYR A 162 8.71 6.26 -15.72
N LYS A 163 8.74 6.02 -14.42
CA LYS A 163 10.01 5.86 -13.70
C LYS A 163 10.84 4.70 -14.25
N ALA A 164 10.21 3.54 -14.45
CA ALA A 164 10.88 2.37 -15.01
C ALA A 164 11.49 2.63 -16.41
N LEU A 165 10.73 3.28 -17.29
CA LEU A 165 11.19 3.64 -18.63
C LEU A 165 12.32 4.68 -18.59
N GLN A 166 12.23 5.67 -17.70
CA GLN A 166 13.30 6.68 -17.51
C GLN A 166 14.59 6.03 -17.02
N ASP A 167 14.53 5.11 -16.04
CA ASP A 167 15.70 4.41 -15.51
C ASP A 167 16.34 3.48 -16.55
N ALA A 168 15.51 2.88 -17.40
CA ALA A 168 15.97 2.07 -18.53
C ALA A 168 16.45 2.90 -19.73
N HIS A 169 16.50 4.24 -19.61
CA HIS A 169 16.83 5.17 -20.71
C HIS A 169 15.93 4.98 -21.95
N MET A 170 14.68 4.60 -21.72
CA MET A 170 13.64 4.48 -22.74
C MET A 170 12.71 5.70 -22.67
N GLY A 171 12.28 6.22 -23.82
CA GLY A 171 11.28 7.30 -23.86
C GLY A 171 9.89 6.80 -23.41
N GLY A 172 9.03 7.71 -23.00
CA GLY A 172 7.66 7.38 -22.62
C GLY A 172 6.81 6.80 -23.77
N ASP A 173 7.25 6.96 -25.01
CA ASP A 173 6.67 6.40 -26.23
C ASP A 173 7.28 5.04 -26.63
N ALA A 174 8.21 4.50 -25.84
CA ALA A 174 8.84 3.21 -26.12
C ALA A 174 7.86 2.02 -26.07
N VAL A 175 6.75 2.18 -25.41
CA VAL A 175 5.64 1.20 -25.30
C VAL A 175 4.33 1.83 -25.77
N GLU A 176 3.43 1.02 -26.31
CA GLU A 176 2.05 1.45 -26.59
C GLU A 176 1.24 1.39 -25.30
N LEU A 177 1.11 2.54 -24.62
CA LEU A 177 0.42 2.62 -23.33
C LEU A 177 -1.10 2.62 -23.50
N LYS A 178 -1.80 1.65 -22.88
CA LYS A 178 -3.25 1.48 -22.91
C LYS A 178 -3.86 1.70 -21.53
N ASN A 179 -4.99 2.43 -21.48
CA ASN A 179 -5.72 2.62 -20.24
C ASN A 179 -6.63 1.42 -19.96
N GLN A 180 -6.36 0.67 -18.91
CA GLN A 180 -7.21 -0.43 -18.44
C GLN A 180 -7.30 -0.42 -16.92
N ALA A 181 -8.51 -0.60 -16.40
CA ALA A 181 -8.72 -0.81 -14.97
C ALA A 181 -8.07 -2.14 -14.51
N PRO A 182 -7.64 -2.26 -13.25
CA PRO A 182 -6.94 -3.42 -12.73
C PRO A 182 -7.61 -4.77 -13.04
N PRO A 183 -8.93 -4.97 -12.80
CA PRO A 183 -9.58 -6.25 -13.12
C PRO A 183 -9.52 -6.61 -14.60
N VAL A 184 -9.61 -5.59 -15.47
CA VAL A 184 -9.57 -5.78 -16.93
C VAL A 184 -8.18 -6.15 -17.39
N GLY A 185 -7.14 -5.46 -16.87
CA GLY A 185 -5.75 -5.76 -17.16
C GLY A 185 -5.37 -7.17 -16.70
N ALA A 186 -5.70 -7.54 -15.47
CA ALA A 186 -5.45 -8.88 -14.95
C ALA A 186 -6.15 -9.98 -15.75
N ALA A 187 -7.39 -9.76 -16.17
CA ALA A 187 -8.12 -10.69 -17.05
C ALA A 187 -7.47 -10.82 -18.43
N ASN A 188 -6.94 -9.72 -18.99
CA ASN A 188 -6.26 -9.72 -20.28
C ASN A 188 -4.88 -10.41 -20.20
N ILE A 189 -4.15 -10.29 -19.09
CA ILE A 189 -2.93 -11.06 -18.83
C ILE A 189 -3.25 -12.56 -18.79
N ALA A 190 -4.25 -12.96 -17.99
CA ALA A 190 -4.68 -14.36 -17.90
C ALA A 190 -5.12 -14.94 -19.26
N ALA A 191 -5.78 -14.15 -20.09
CA ALA A 191 -6.24 -14.51 -21.43
C ALA A 191 -5.16 -14.32 -22.51
N LYS A 192 -3.96 -13.85 -22.19
CA LYS A 192 -2.84 -13.54 -23.11
C LYS A 192 -3.22 -12.57 -24.24
N LYS A 193 -4.13 -11.62 -23.95
CA LYS A 193 -4.65 -10.63 -24.91
C LYS A 193 -3.83 -9.34 -24.93
N ILE A 194 -2.87 -9.18 -24.02
CA ILE A 194 -1.99 -8.04 -23.92
C ILE A 194 -0.59 -8.54 -23.56
N ASN A 195 0.46 -7.82 -23.99
CA ASN A 195 1.84 -8.22 -23.75
C ASN A 195 2.26 -7.98 -22.29
N ALA A 196 1.83 -6.86 -21.71
CA ALA A 196 2.13 -6.52 -20.31
C ALA A 196 1.02 -5.70 -19.67
N HIS A 197 0.90 -5.79 -18.34
CA HIS A 197 0.05 -4.93 -17.52
C HIS A 197 0.84 -4.43 -16.33
N ALA A 198 0.86 -3.12 -16.14
CA ALA A 198 1.40 -2.52 -14.93
C ALA A 198 0.26 -2.25 -13.95
N ASP A 199 0.39 -2.75 -12.73
CA ASP A 199 -0.63 -2.59 -11.72
C ASP A 199 -0.02 -2.39 -10.33
N PHE A 200 -0.87 -1.97 -9.41
CA PHE A 200 -0.56 -1.68 -8.01
C PHE A 200 -1.12 -2.77 -7.09
N CYS A 201 -0.82 -2.67 -5.82
CA CYS A 201 -1.22 -3.60 -4.75
C CYS A 201 -2.71 -3.99 -4.77
N PRO A 202 -3.05 -5.26 -4.65
CA PRO A 202 -2.21 -6.46 -4.67
C PRO A 202 -2.24 -7.20 -6.02
N TRP A 203 -2.52 -6.50 -7.13
CA TRP A 203 -2.87 -7.13 -8.40
C TRP A 203 -1.76 -7.98 -8.99
N SER A 204 -0.50 -7.54 -8.84
CA SER A 204 0.65 -8.32 -9.29
C SER A 204 0.76 -9.64 -8.51
N GLU A 205 0.70 -9.58 -7.19
CA GLU A 205 0.76 -10.74 -6.31
C GLU A 205 -0.45 -11.67 -6.49
N LEU A 206 -1.61 -11.09 -6.80
CA LEU A 206 -2.82 -11.84 -7.13
C LEU A 206 -2.66 -12.64 -8.44
N MET A 207 -2.08 -12.02 -9.48
CA MET A 207 -1.79 -12.71 -10.74
C MET A 207 -0.72 -13.80 -10.57
N GLU A 208 0.30 -13.56 -9.73
CA GLU A 208 1.30 -14.56 -9.36
C GLU A 208 0.67 -15.73 -8.56
N TYR A 209 -0.14 -15.43 -7.55
CA TYR A 209 -0.82 -16.45 -6.75
C TYR A 209 -1.71 -17.35 -7.60
N ARG A 210 -2.44 -16.76 -8.54
CA ARG A 210 -3.31 -17.49 -9.49
C ARG A 210 -2.56 -18.18 -10.63
N GLY A 211 -1.23 -18.00 -10.73
CA GLY A 211 -0.40 -18.55 -11.80
C GLY A 211 -0.71 -18.03 -13.19
N THR A 212 -1.27 -16.84 -13.31
CA THR A 212 -1.67 -16.23 -14.59
C THR A 212 -0.64 -15.28 -15.15
N GLY A 213 0.20 -14.68 -14.30
CA GLY A 213 1.22 -13.73 -14.67
C GLY A 213 2.48 -13.85 -13.83
N ARG A 214 3.56 -13.26 -14.30
CA ARG A 214 4.82 -13.09 -13.58
C ARG A 214 5.36 -11.69 -13.74
N LYS A 215 6.03 -11.18 -12.73
CA LYS A 215 6.69 -9.88 -12.76
C LYS A 215 7.91 -9.90 -13.66
N ILE A 216 8.12 -8.81 -14.38
CA ILE A 216 9.36 -8.50 -15.11
C ILE A 216 10.01 -7.22 -14.58
N TYR A 217 9.28 -6.45 -13.79
CA TYR A 217 9.75 -5.27 -13.08
C TYR A 217 8.94 -5.15 -11.77
N ASP A 218 9.62 -4.83 -10.69
CA ASP A 218 9.01 -4.52 -9.40
C ASP A 218 9.38 -3.07 -9.01
N GLY A 219 8.45 -2.36 -8.37
CA GLY A 219 8.66 -0.97 -7.98
C GLY A 219 9.90 -0.73 -7.10
N SER A 220 10.40 -1.77 -6.42
CA SER A 220 11.65 -1.70 -5.65
C SER A 220 12.88 -1.35 -6.48
N GLU A 221 12.84 -1.57 -7.80
CA GLU A 221 13.91 -1.18 -8.73
C GLU A 221 14.03 0.33 -8.90
N SER A 222 12.95 1.07 -8.60
CA SER A 222 12.93 2.53 -8.67
C SER A 222 13.75 3.22 -7.57
N GLY A 223 13.97 2.54 -6.45
CA GLY A 223 14.57 3.10 -5.24
C GLY A 223 13.73 4.19 -4.56
N ILE A 224 12.45 4.32 -4.92
CA ILE A 224 11.49 5.25 -4.31
C ILE A 224 10.53 4.46 -3.43
N PRO A 225 10.34 4.81 -2.14
CA PRO A 225 9.33 4.19 -1.29
C PRO A 225 7.93 4.31 -1.90
N TYR A 226 7.15 3.24 -1.84
CA TYR A 226 5.74 3.26 -2.26
C TYR A 226 4.87 3.69 -1.08
N LEU A 227 4.10 4.75 -1.27
CA LEU A 227 3.36 5.42 -0.20
C LEU A 227 1.86 5.43 -0.47
N HIS A 228 1.08 5.40 0.62
CA HIS A 228 -0.36 5.58 0.57
C HIS A 228 -0.81 6.56 1.65
N GLY A 229 -1.92 7.24 1.41
CA GLY A 229 -2.41 8.17 2.40
C GLY A 229 -3.81 8.73 2.15
N VAL A 230 -4.19 9.62 3.05
CA VAL A 230 -5.49 10.26 3.10
C VAL A 230 -5.35 11.72 2.67
N VAL A 231 -6.16 12.11 1.71
CA VAL A 231 -6.41 13.51 1.38
C VAL A 231 -7.83 13.91 1.80
N VAL A 232 -7.99 15.15 2.19
CA VAL A 232 -9.29 15.74 2.57
C VAL A 232 -9.47 17.07 1.86
N ARG A 233 -10.71 17.43 1.53
CA ARG A 233 -11.02 18.79 1.06
C ARG A 233 -10.70 19.80 2.17
N LYS A 234 -9.97 20.86 1.85
CA LYS A 234 -9.54 21.87 2.83
C LYS A 234 -10.72 22.58 3.49
N ASP A 235 -11.74 22.95 2.72
CA ASP A 235 -12.96 23.60 3.23
C ASP A 235 -13.71 22.69 4.23
N TYR A 236 -13.73 21.39 3.99
CA TYR A 236 -14.30 20.42 4.93
C TYR A 236 -13.44 20.30 6.20
N ALA A 237 -12.13 20.18 6.05
CA ALA A 237 -11.21 20.05 7.18
C ALA A 237 -11.20 21.29 8.09
N GLU A 238 -11.32 22.49 7.52
CA GLU A 238 -11.44 23.73 8.30
C GLU A 238 -12.78 23.81 9.05
N LYS A 239 -13.86 23.32 8.46
CA LYS A 239 -15.19 23.32 9.08
C LYS A 239 -15.34 22.24 10.15
N TYR A 240 -14.77 21.05 9.92
CA TYR A 240 -14.94 19.88 10.78
C TYR A 240 -13.59 19.22 11.15
N PRO A 241 -12.65 19.98 11.78
CA PRO A 241 -11.30 19.46 12.04
C PRO A 241 -11.29 18.20 12.93
N GLU A 242 -12.20 18.11 13.92
CA GLU A 242 -12.27 16.96 14.82
C GLU A 242 -12.82 15.71 14.10
N VAL A 243 -13.63 15.87 13.04
CA VAL A 243 -14.05 14.75 12.18
C VAL A 243 -12.84 14.19 11.42
N VAL A 244 -11.98 15.07 10.90
CA VAL A 244 -10.72 14.62 10.24
C VAL A 244 -9.84 13.84 11.21
N VAL A 245 -9.69 14.34 12.45
CA VAL A 245 -8.96 13.63 13.51
C VAL A 245 -9.58 12.26 13.79
N GLY A 246 -10.92 12.17 13.86
CA GLY A 246 -11.65 10.91 14.06
C GLY A 246 -11.38 9.88 12.95
N VAL A 247 -11.39 10.30 11.68
CA VAL A 247 -11.07 9.42 10.54
C VAL A 247 -9.63 8.91 10.63
N ILE A 248 -8.67 9.77 11.00
CA ILE A 248 -7.26 9.35 11.16
C ILE A 248 -7.08 8.39 12.34
N LYS A 249 -7.76 8.63 13.47
CA LYS A 249 -7.76 7.70 14.62
C LYS A 249 -8.28 6.31 14.21
N ALA A 250 -9.41 6.27 13.53
CA ALA A 250 -9.99 5.03 13.00
C ALA A 250 -9.02 4.31 12.06
N THR A 251 -8.28 5.05 11.21
CA THR A 251 -7.22 4.49 10.35
C THR A 251 -6.11 3.85 11.16
N MET A 252 -5.65 4.51 12.22
CA MET A 252 -4.58 3.99 13.09
C MET A 252 -5.04 2.74 13.85
N GLU A 253 -6.27 2.73 14.36
CA GLU A 253 -6.84 1.58 15.07
C GLU A 253 -7.09 0.38 14.13
N ALA A 254 -7.51 0.63 12.89
CA ALA A 254 -7.60 -0.41 11.86
C ALA A 254 -6.23 -1.06 11.60
N GLY A 255 -5.16 -0.25 11.50
CA GLY A 255 -3.79 -0.74 11.38
C GLY A 255 -3.33 -1.57 12.57
N ASP A 256 -3.69 -1.16 13.79
CA ASP A 256 -3.40 -1.94 15.00
C ASP A 256 -4.11 -3.29 15.01
N TRP A 257 -5.38 -3.30 14.64
CA TRP A 257 -6.17 -4.52 14.58
C TRP A 257 -5.54 -5.55 13.63
N VAL A 258 -5.13 -5.14 12.44
CA VAL A 258 -4.47 -6.02 11.45
C VAL A 258 -3.15 -6.56 11.97
N ARG A 259 -2.29 -5.69 12.55
CA ARG A 259 -1.01 -6.11 13.10
C ARG A 259 -1.13 -7.13 14.23
N ASN A 260 -2.18 -7.00 15.03
CA ASN A 260 -2.43 -7.89 16.16
C ASN A 260 -3.14 -9.19 15.75
N ASN A 261 -3.84 -9.21 14.61
CA ASN A 261 -4.68 -10.33 14.17
C ASN A 261 -4.48 -10.65 12.67
N PRO A 262 -3.24 -10.89 12.18
CA PRO A 262 -2.97 -10.96 10.74
C PRO A 262 -3.70 -12.11 10.03
N LEU A 263 -3.90 -13.26 10.68
CA LEU A 263 -4.62 -14.38 10.10
C LEU A 263 -6.13 -14.11 10.05
N GLU A 264 -6.73 -13.66 11.16
CA GLU A 264 -8.14 -13.27 11.19
C GLU A 264 -8.42 -12.13 10.19
N ALA A 265 -7.51 -11.17 10.11
CA ALA A 265 -7.60 -10.07 9.16
C ALA A 265 -7.62 -10.60 7.72
N ALA A 266 -6.71 -11.51 7.36
CA ALA A 266 -6.67 -12.11 6.04
C ALA A 266 -7.98 -12.82 5.68
N GLU A 267 -8.55 -13.60 6.61
CA GLU A 267 -9.82 -14.30 6.41
C GLU A 267 -11.03 -13.36 6.29
N LYS A 268 -11.05 -12.27 7.06
CA LYS A 268 -12.12 -11.25 6.97
C LYS A 268 -11.99 -10.43 5.69
N LEU A 269 -10.78 -10.02 5.35
CA LEU A 269 -10.51 -9.26 4.12
C LEU A 269 -10.88 -10.07 2.87
N GLU A 270 -10.62 -11.37 2.82
CA GLU A 270 -11.11 -12.22 1.73
C GLU A 270 -12.63 -12.13 1.58
N LYS A 271 -13.37 -12.21 2.69
CA LYS A 271 -14.85 -12.10 2.69
C LYS A 271 -15.33 -10.72 2.24
N TRP A 272 -14.64 -9.66 2.61
CA TRP A 272 -15.03 -8.28 2.32
C TRP A 272 -14.66 -7.83 0.90
N THR A 273 -13.55 -8.38 0.34
CA THR A 273 -12.97 -7.91 -0.91
C THR A 273 -13.02 -8.93 -2.05
N GLY A 274 -13.14 -10.21 -1.73
CA GLY A 274 -13.05 -11.30 -2.71
C GLY A 274 -11.62 -11.62 -3.17
N ILE A 275 -10.59 -10.98 -2.58
CA ILE A 275 -9.18 -11.31 -2.81
C ILE A 275 -8.79 -12.40 -1.84
N GLU A 276 -8.11 -13.45 -2.33
CA GLU A 276 -7.75 -14.64 -1.57
C GLU A 276 -6.96 -14.29 -0.30
N LYS A 277 -7.33 -14.92 0.79
CA LYS A 277 -6.72 -14.71 2.11
C LYS A 277 -5.21 -14.93 2.12
N GLU A 278 -4.71 -15.79 1.25
CA GLU A 278 -3.28 -16.04 1.10
C GLU A 278 -2.54 -14.78 0.59
N VAL A 279 -3.16 -14.02 -0.31
CA VAL A 279 -2.66 -12.72 -0.78
C VAL A 279 -2.75 -11.68 0.33
N GLN A 280 -3.87 -11.65 1.05
CA GLN A 280 -4.04 -10.73 2.19
C GLN A 280 -2.98 -10.99 3.28
N TYR A 281 -2.72 -12.26 3.60
CA TYR A 281 -1.70 -12.64 4.57
C TYR A 281 -0.28 -12.28 4.12
N LEU A 282 0.02 -12.38 2.82
CA LEU A 282 1.28 -11.91 2.24
C LEU A 282 1.53 -10.42 2.55
N TYR A 283 0.49 -9.60 2.50
CA TYR A 283 0.58 -8.15 2.73
C TYR A 283 0.67 -7.79 4.21
N PHE A 284 -0.16 -8.40 5.05
CA PHE A 284 -0.42 -7.93 6.41
C PHE A 284 0.24 -8.75 7.52
N SER A 285 0.79 -9.91 7.21
CA SER A 285 1.53 -10.69 8.20
C SER A 285 2.93 -10.10 8.45
N LYS A 286 3.59 -10.57 9.50
CA LYS A 286 4.92 -10.09 9.86
C LYS A 286 5.92 -10.29 8.71
N GLY A 287 6.64 -9.24 8.35
CA GLY A 287 7.53 -9.23 7.19
C GLY A 287 6.81 -9.14 5.84
N GLY A 288 5.52 -8.82 5.83
CA GLY A 288 4.73 -8.63 4.61
C GLY A 288 5.09 -7.37 3.83
N TYR A 289 4.36 -7.16 2.73
CA TYR A 289 4.62 -6.06 1.79
C TYR A 289 4.37 -4.68 2.37
N LEU A 290 3.44 -4.55 3.33
CA LEU A 290 2.94 -3.26 3.80
C LEU A 290 3.26 -3.01 5.27
N THR A 291 3.86 -1.87 5.54
CA THR A 291 3.96 -1.31 6.90
C THR A 291 2.87 -0.28 7.10
N LEU A 292 1.87 -0.59 7.93
CA LEU A 292 0.76 0.32 8.26
C LEU A 292 1.23 1.38 9.25
N GLU A 293 1.25 2.63 8.82
CA GLU A 293 1.69 3.77 9.63
C GLU A 293 1.09 5.07 9.10
N SER A 294 0.75 6.01 10.00
CA SER A 294 0.04 7.24 9.62
C SER A 294 0.88 8.52 9.72
N THR A 295 2.16 8.45 10.07
CA THR A 295 3.01 9.65 10.13
C THR A 295 3.33 10.21 8.75
N ILE A 296 3.62 11.50 8.69
CA ILE A 296 4.11 12.19 7.50
C ILE A 296 5.59 12.49 7.70
N LYS A 297 6.45 11.52 7.37
CA LYS A 297 7.90 11.67 7.56
C LYS A 297 8.51 12.58 6.50
N PRO A 298 9.62 13.29 6.81
CA PRO A 298 10.37 14.06 5.80
C PRO A 298 10.78 13.21 4.59
N GLU A 299 11.12 11.94 4.81
CA GLU A 299 11.48 10.98 3.77
C GLU A 299 10.31 10.69 2.83
N TRP A 300 9.08 10.62 3.37
CA TRP A 300 7.86 10.45 2.56
C TRP A 300 7.58 11.67 1.70
N VAL A 301 7.74 12.86 2.26
CA VAL A 301 7.61 14.12 1.50
C VAL A 301 8.64 14.18 0.38
N LYS A 302 9.88 13.74 0.65
CA LYS A 302 10.92 13.65 -0.38
C LYS A 302 10.55 12.65 -1.48
N ALA A 303 10.01 11.48 -1.13
CA ALA A 303 9.55 10.48 -2.09
C ALA A 303 8.45 11.04 -2.99
N LEU A 304 7.41 11.66 -2.42
CA LEU A 304 6.33 12.32 -3.19
C LEU A 304 6.86 13.43 -4.12
N LYS A 305 7.90 14.17 -3.72
CA LYS A 305 8.55 15.16 -4.61
C LYS A 305 9.27 14.49 -5.77
N LEU A 306 9.96 13.35 -5.54
CA LEU A 306 10.59 12.58 -6.61
C LEU A 306 9.54 12.03 -7.59
N ASP A 307 8.42 11.50 -7.10
CA ASP A 307 7.31 11.04 -7.94
C ASP A 307 6.73 12.18 -8.79
N HIS A 308 6.59 13.36 -8.20
CA HIS A 308 6.17 14.55 -8.95
C HIS A 308 7.17 14.90 -10.07
N GLU A 309 8.49 14.84 -9.79
CA GLU A 309 9.53 15.08 -10.78
C GLU A 309 9.47 14.09 -11.95
N VAL A 310 9.18 12.79 -11.67
CA VAL A 310 9.00 11.75 -12.70
C VAL A 310 7.89 12.16 -13.69
N LEU A 311 6.70 12.52 -13.17
CA LEU A 311 5.58 12.92 -14.02
C LEU A 311 5.80 14.29 -14.70
N ALA A 312 6.47 15.21 -14.04
CA ALA A 312 6.76 16.53 -14.59
C ALA A 312 7.69 16.47 -15.79
N LYS A 313 8.69 15.58 -15.79
CA LYS A 313 9.56 15.32 -16.96
C LYS A 313 8.76 14.93 -18.19
N GLU A 314 7.72 14.12 -18.01
CA GLU A 314 6.83 13.64 -19.06
C GLU A 314 5.66 14.61 -19.33
N ARG A 315 5.62 15.79 -18.68
CA ARG A 315 4.55 16.78 -18.77
C ARG A 315 3.16 16.23 -18.41
N GLN A 316 3.14 15.23 -17.52
CA GLN A 316 1.90 14.55 -17.11
C GLN A 316 1.22 15.19 -15.90
N ILE A 317 1.89 16.10 -15.21
CA ILE A 317 1.38 16.75 -13.99
C ILE A 317 1.73 18.26 -14.00
N PRO A 318 0.81 19.15 -13.55
CA PRO A 318 1.12 20.54 -13.29
C PRO A 318 1.97 20.70 -12.01
N PRO A 319 2.56 21.89 -11.77
CA PRO A 319 3.27 22.19 -10.53
C PRO A 319 2.42 21.92 -9.29
N LEU A 320 3.04 21.46 -8.21
CA LEU A 320 2.43 21.28 -6.90
C LEU A 320 3.27 21.97 -5.83
N ASP A 321 2.65 22.87 -5.09
CA ASP A 321 3.20 23.46 -3.87
C ASP A 321 2.93 22.52 -2.70
N PHE A 322 3.95 21.74 -2.33
CA PHE A 322 3.87 20.73 -1.27
C PHE A 322 3.66 21.34 0.12
N ASP A 323 4.21 22.53 0.37
CA ASP A 323 4.10 23.20 1.67
C ASP A 323 2.67 23.72 1.94
N ARG A 324 1.92 24.04 0.88
CA ARG A 324 0.49 24.38 0.95
C ARG A 324 -0.42 23.16 1.00
N TRP A 325 0.05 22.02 0.52
CA TRP A 325 -0.75 20.80 0.39
C TRP A 325 -0.63 19.88 1.59
N ILE A 326 0.55 19.72 2.18
CA ILE A 326 0.83 18.80 3.27
C ILE A 326 0.63 19.48 4.62
N THR A 327 -0.08 18.81 5.53
CA THR A 327 -0.17 19.24 6.93
C THR A 327 -0.23 18.05 7.87
N ASP A 328 0.59 18.07 8.91
CA ASP A 328 0.58 17.05 9.98
C ASP A 328 -0.28 17.43 11.19
N THR A 329 -1.01 18.54 11.11
CA THR A 329 -1.85 19.07 12.20
C THR A 329 -2.85 18.03 12.70
N TYR A 330 -3.56 17.38 11.79
CA TYR A 330 -4.64 16.45 12.13
C TYR A 330 -4.08 15.10 12.63
N VAL A 331 -3.04 14.58 12.00
CA VAL A 331 -2.43 13.32 12.45
C VAL A 331 -1.73 13.48 13.80
N ARG A 332 -1.10 14.61 14.08
CA ARG A 332 -0.56 14.92 15.41
C ARG A 332 -1.65 14.94 16.48
N ALA A 333 -2.80 15.54 16.17
CA ALA A 333 -3.94 15.55 17.07
C ALA A 333 -4.46 14.11 17.33
N ALA A 334 -4.56 13.28 16.29
CA ALA A 334 -4.97 11.89 16.40
C ALA A 334 -4.00 11.07 17.28
N TYR A 335 -2.68 11.22 17.08
CA TYR A 335 -1.67 10.59 17.94
C TYR A 335 -1.83 11.01 19.40
N LYS A 336 -2.00 12.31 19.67
CA LYS A 336 -2.20 12.83 21.02
C LYS A 336 -3.46 12.26 21.68
N GLU A 337 -4.59 12.20 20.96
CA GLU A 337 -5.84 11.65 21.50
C GLU A 337 -5.76 10.16 21.79
N LEU A 338 -4.95 9.41 21.02
CA LEU A 338 -4.67 8.00 21.25
C LEU A 338 -3.54 7.76 22.28
N GLY A 339 -2.99 8.81 22.90
CA GLY A 339 -1.90 8.70 23.85
C GLY A 339 -0.58 8.22 23.25
N ARG A 340 -0.34 8.49 21.95
CA ARG A 340 0.85 8.07 21.22
C ARG A 340 1.79 9.25 20.96
N ASP A 341 3.08 8.95 20.85
CA ASP A 341 4.14 9.93 20.61
C ASP A 341 4.42 10.01 19.09
N TYR A 342 3.91 11.07 18.44
CA TYR A 342 4.13 11.32 17.02
C TYR A 342 5.60 11.60 16.67
N ASP A 343 6.29 12.40 17.49
CA ASP A 343 7.67 12.80 17.23
C ASP A 343 8.66 11.65 17.43
N LYS A 344 8.33 10.69 18.30
CA LYS A 344 9.03 9.41 18.40
C LYS A 344 8.82 8.60 17.12
N GLN A 345 7.57 8.43 16.70
CA GLN A 345 7.22 7.62 15.51
C GLN A 345 7.81 8.20 14.22
N LEU A 346 7.94 9.52 14.09
CA LEU A 346 8.61 10.15 12.95
C LEU A 346 10.05 9.65 12.71
N LYS A 347 10.74 9.25 13.76
CA LYS A 347 12.15 8.80 13.71
C LYS A 347 12.30 7.30 13.46
N GLU A 348 11.20 6.56 13.50
CA GLU A 348 11.19 5.11 13.35
C GLU A 348 10.76 4.76 11.92
N VAL A 349 11.66 4.15 11.15
CA VAL A 349 11.36 3.57 9.83
C VAL A 349 11.59 2.07 9.94
N TYR A 350 10.54 1.30 9.67
CA TYR A 350 10.68 -0.15 9.63
C TYR A 350 11.43 -0.57 8.36
N ASP A 351 12.59 -1.18 8.55
CA ASP A 351 13.35 -1.81 7.48
C ASP A 351 12.98 -3.31 7.42
N PRO A 352 12.27 -3.76 6.37
CA PRO A 352 11.87 -5.15 6.24
C PRO A 352 13.08 -6.10 6.24
N LYS A 353 14.19 -5.76 5.60
CA LYS A 353 15.41 -6.60 5.56
C LYS A 353 15.98 -6.89 6.95
N ALA A 354 15.96 -5.90 7.84
CA ALA A 354 16.35 -6.09 9.24
C ALA A 354 15.24 -6.79 10.03
N GLY A 355 13.98 -6.45 9.75
CA GLY A 355 12.81 -6.91 10.48
C GLY A 355 12.48 -8.39 10.31
N VAL A 356 12.84 -8.99 9.17
CA VAL A 356 12.59 -10.43 8.91
C VAL A 356 13.72 -11.34 9.35
N LYS A 357 14.84 -10.77 9.80
CA LYS A 357 16.00 -11.56 10.22
C LYS A 357 15.64 -12.51 11.36
N GLY A 358 15.76 -13.83 11.09
CA GLY A 358 15.40 -14.87 12.05
C GLY A 358 13.89 -15.16 12.14
N LEU A 359 13.05 -14.59 11.29
CA LEU A 359 11.67 -15.03 11.15
C LEU A 359 11.60 -16.39 10.48
N PRO A 360 10.65 -17.26 10.89
CA PRO A 360 10.41 -18.52 10.22
C PRO A 360 9.82 -18.29 8.83
N VAL A 361 10.14 -19.18 7.88
CA VAL A 361 9.36 -19.33 6.64
C VAL A 361 8.10 -20.13 6.93
N GLU A 362 7.07 -19.97 6.09
CA GLU A 362 5.74 -20.46 6.43
C GLU A 362 5.13 -21.30 5.30
N LEU A 363 4.33 -22.29 5.68
CA LEU A 363 3.52 -23.08 4.79
C LEU A 363 2.08 -23.08 5.30
N TRP A 364 1.13 -22.70 4.44
CA TRP A 364 -0.30 -22.75 4.77
C TRP A 364 -0.89 -24.06 4.30
N HIS A 365 -1.02 -24.99 5.24
CA HIS A 365 -1.70 -26.26 5.03
C HIS A 365 -3.22 -26.06 5.05
N SER A 366 -3.95 -26.61 4.08
CA SER A 366 -5.39 -26.33 3.89
C SER A 366 -6.28 -26.70 5.08
N ARG A 367 -5.90 -27.70 5.87
CA ARG A 367 -6.67 -28.17 7.05
C ARG A 367 -6.06 -27.74 8.38
N GLU A 368 -4.73 -27.61 8.44
CA GLU A 368 -4.01 -27.43 9.70
C GLU A 368 -3.52 -26.00 9.92
N GLY A 369 -3.81 -25.09 8.97
CA GLY A 369 -3.42 -23.69 9.04
C GLY A 369 -1.94 -23.45 8.75
N ILE A 370 -1.41 -22.34 9.27
CA ILE A 370 -0.02 -21.90 9.05
C ILE A 370 0.94 -22.76 9.88
N LYS A 371 1.93 -23.31 9.21
CA LYS A 371 3.08 -24.03 9.80
C LYS A 371 4.35 -23.21 9.61
N GLN A 372 5.19 -23.15 10.62
CA GLN A 372 6.43 -22.37 10.62
C GLN A 372 7.64 -23.29 10.62
N TYR A 373 8.66 -22.92 9.83
CA TYR A 373 9.91 -23.66 9.70
C TYR A 373 11.09 -22.70 9.84
N ALA A 374 12.17 -23.19 10.46
CA ALA A 374 13.36 -22.38 10.67
C ALA A 374 14.09 -22.09 9.35
N THR A 375 14.00 -22.98 8.36
CA THR A 375 14.71 -22.86 7.09
C THR A 375 13.80 -23.17 5.89
N ILE A 376 14.18 -22.61 4.74
CA ILE A 376 13.52 -22.96 3.45
C ILE A 376 13.61 -24.45 3.16
N ALA A 377 14.75 -25.09 3.46
CA ALA A 377 14.94 -26.52 3.24
C ALA A 377 13.94 -27.38 4.04
N GLU A 378 13.72 -27.04 5.32
CA GLU A 378 12.73 -27.73 6.17
C GLU A 378 11.31 -27.53 5.64
N MET A 379 10.95 -26.32 5.22
CA MET A 379 9.65 -26.02 4.63
C MET A 379 9.43 -26.81 3.33
N LEU A 380 10.42 -26.82 2.42
CA LEU A 380 10.35 -27.57 1.15
C LEU A 380 10.21 -29.08 1.40
N LYS A 381 10.96 -29.62 2.37
CA LYS A 381 10.84 -31.03 2.76
C LYS A 381 9.43 -31.36 3.28
N ALA A 382 8.87 -30.49 4.13
CA ALA A 382 7.50 -30.66 4.63
C ALA A 382 6.48 -30.54 3.49
N ALA A 383 6.67 -29.58 2.59
CA ALA A 383 5.80 -29.39 1.42
C ALA A 383 5.79 -30.63 0.51
N ALA A 384 6.96 -31.24 0.24
CA ALA A 384 7.08 -32.46 -0.52
C ALA A 384 6.35 -33.65 0.17
N GLY A 385 6.50 -33.76 1.50
CA GLY A 385 5.78 -34.78 2.29
C GLY A 385 4.26 -34.64 2.22
N TYR A 386 3.75 -33.42 2.45
CA TYR A 386 2.31 -33.14 2.35
C TYR A 386 1.75 -33.40 0.95
N GLN A 387 2.49 -33.07 -0.10
CA GLN A 387 2.07 -33.38 -1.48
C GLN A 387 2.04 -34.89 -1.76
N ALA A 388 3.01 -35.65 -1.24
CA ALA A 388 3.02 -37.10 -1.36
C ALA A 388 1.83 -37.76 -0.64
N GLU A 389 1.35 -37.17 0.45
CA GLU A 389 0.16 -37.58 1.19
C GLU A 389 -1.15 -37.07 0.53
N GLY A 390 -1.09 -36.37 -0.58
CA GLY A 390 -2.24 -35.79 -1.26
C GLY A 390 -2.89 -34.61 -0.52
N ALA A 391 -2.16 -34.00 0.43
CA ALA A 391 -2.65 -32.82 1.13
C ALA A 391 -2.53 -31.56 0.26
N LYS A 392 -3.52 -30.68 0.36
CA LYS A 392 -3.50 -29.37 -0.35
C LYS A 392 -2.71 -28.36 0.48
N ILE A 393 -1.71 -27.75 -0.15
CA ILE A 393 -0.99 -26.57 0.34
C ILE A 393 -1.62 -25.35 -0.33
N ASN A 394 -2.10 -24.40 0.46
CA ASN A 394 -2.69 -23.16 -0.05
C ASN A 394 -1.61 -22.20 -0.54
N ALA A 395 -0.55 -22.02 0.26
CA ALA A 395 0.59 -21.17 -0.08
C ALA A 395 1.84 -21.61 0.71
N THR A 396 3.00 -21.22 0.19
CA THR A 396 4.25 -21.18 0.95
C THR A 396 4.79 -19.75 0.91
N TYR A 397 5.41 -19.31 2.00
CA TYR A 397 5.95 -17.95 2.15
C TYR A 397 7.42 -18.03 2.53
N VAL A 398 8.23 -17.33 1.78
CA VAL A 398 9.66 -17.14 1.99
C VAL A 398 9.97 -15.65 2.01
N TYR A 399 11.21 -15.26 2.32
CA TYR A 399 11.63 -13.87 2.29
C TYR A 399 12.67 -13.67 1.20
N ASP A 400 12.52 -12.58 0.46
CA ASP A 400 13.54 -12.11 -0.49
C ASP A 400 14.85 -11.80 0.25
N GLU A 401 15.97 -12.33 -0.23
CA GLU A 401 17.28 -12.19 0.42
C GLU A 401 17.77 -10.74 0.43
N ASP A 402 17.45 -9.98 -0.62
CA ASP A 402 17.94 -8.62 -0.78
C ASP A 402 17.02 -7.58 -0.12
N LEU A 403 15.72 -7.78 -0.18
CA LEU A 403 14.73 -6.80 0.28
C LEU A 403 14.09 -7.16 1.63
N GLY A 404 14.15 -8.43 2.05
CA GLY A 404 13.46 -8.91 3.25
C GLY A 404 11.94 -8.88 3.12
N ILE A 405 11.40 -8.83 1.91
CA ILE A 405 9.97 -8.83 1.66
C ILE A 405 9.48 -10.28 1.57
N LYS A 406 8.31 -10.54 2.15
CA LYS A 406 7.65 -11.85 2.08
C LYS A 406 7.20 -12.13 0.63
N LEU A 407 7.52 -13.32 0.13
CA LEU A 407 7.18 -13.80 -1.21
C LEU A 407 6.35 -15.06 -1.15
N PHE A 408 5.53 -15.31 -2.17
CA PHE A 408 5.02 -16.64 -2.43
C PHE A 408 6.15 -17.56 -2.85
N GLY A 409 6.31 -18.68 -2.14
CA GLY A 409 7.40 -19.61 -2.43
C GLY A 409 7.33 -20.22 -3.83
N HIS A 410 6.12 -20.40 -4.40
CA HIS A 410 5.95 -21.03 -5.71
C HIS A 410 6.37 -20.15 -6.90
N VAL A 411 6.55 -18.82 -6.69
CA VAL A 411 7.06 -17.89 -7.72
C VAL A 411 8.48 -17.42 -7.44
N ALA A 412 9.03 -17.70 -6.26
CA ALA A 412 10.39 -17.32 -5.90
C ALA A 412 11.44 -18.10 -6.71
N PHE A 413 12.56 -17.43 -7.00
CA PHE A 413 13.78 -18.06 -7.50
C PHE A 413 14.63 -18.51 -6.31
N TYR A 414 15.06 -19.77 -6.31
CA TYR A 414 15.87 -20.31 -5.22
C TYR A 414 17.32 -20.46 -5.65
N VAL A 415 18.24 -20.11 -4.76
CA VAL A 415 19.65 -20.47 -4.92
C VAL A 415 20.01 -21.46 -3.84
N LYS A 416 20.36 -22.69 -4.25
CA LYS A 416 20.84 -23.77 -3.37
C LYS A 416 22.36 -23.65 -3.23
N GLY A 417 22.80 -23.43 -2.01
CA GLY A 417 24.23 -23.38 -1.68
C GLY A 417 24.86 -24.78 -1.65
N LYS A 418 26.17 -24.82 -1.72
CA LYS A 418 26.96 -26.07 -1.61
C LYS A 418 26.81 -26.77 -0.26
N ASP A 419 26.43 -26.02 0.77
CA ASP A 419 26.12 -26.50 2.11
C ASP A 419 24.68 -27.02 2.25
N GLY A 420 23.90 -27.02 1.18
CA GLY A 420 22.49 -27.40 1.16
C GLY A 420 21.52 -26.33 1.65
N SER A 421 22.00 -25.13 2.01
CA SER A 421 21.15 -24.00 2.35
C SER A 421 20.42 -23.44 1.12
N PHE A 422 19.26 -22.81 1.35
CA PHE A 422 18.51 -22.12 0.30
C PHE A 422 18.38 -20.63 0.61
N ARG A 423 18.43 -19.83 -0.44
CA ARG A 423 18.05 -18.42 -0.45
C ARG A 423 16.94 -18.21 -1.47
N ALA A 424 16.02 -17.31 -1.20
CA ALA A 424 14.92 -16.98 -2.09
C ALA A 424 15.06 -15.55 -2.62
N PHE A 425 14.70 -15.35 -3.88
CA PHE A 425 14.76 -14.08 -4.57
C PHE A 425 13.46 -13.82 -5.32
N MET A 426 13.00 -12.59 -5.30
CA MET A 426 11.84 -12.16 -6.08
C MET A 426 12.13 -12.21 -7.57
N ARG A 427 13.35 -11.87 -7.97
CA ARG A 427 13.74 -11.69 -9.36
C ARG A 427 14.91 -12.57 -9.74
N LYS A 428 14.86 -13.05 -11.00
CA LYS A 428 15.90 -13.92 -11.55
C LYS A 428 17.29 -13.26 -11.63
N PRO A 429 17.43 -11.97 -12.04
CA PRO A 429 18.75 -11.33 -12.12
C PRO A 429 19.51 -11.32 -10.78
N GLU A 430 18.84 -11.11 -9.65
CA GLU A 430 19.43 -11.14 -8.31
C GLU A 430 19.84 -12.55 -7.93
N ALA A 431 18.99 -13.55 -8.22
CA ALA A 431 19.33 -14.94 -8.02
C ALA A 431 20.55 -15.36 -8.85
N ASP A 432 20.62 -14.92 -10.14
CA ASP A 432 21.76 -15.17 -11.03
C ASP A 432 23.05 -14.53 -10.47
N ALA A 433 22.98 -13.27 -10.01
CA ALA A 433 24.10 -12.57 -9.43
C ALA A 433 24.60 -13.22 -8.13
N PHE A 434 23.69 -13.63 -7.26
CA PHE A 434 24.02 -14.33 -6.03
C PHE A 434 24.64 -15.71 -6.29
N ALA A 435 24.03 -16.50 -7.18
CA ALA A 435 24.54 -17.82 -7.56
C ALA A 435 25.95 -17.75 -8.15
N SER A 436 26.22 -16.75 -9.02
CA SER A 436 27.54 -16.54 -9.60
C SER A 436 28.62 -16.26 -8.55
N LYS A 437 28.28 -15.54 -7.47
CA LYS A 437 29.21 -15.24 -6.36
C LYS A 437 29.40 -16.42 -5.40
N SER A 438 28.32 -17.12 -5.08
CA SER A 438 28.33 -18.21 -4.08
C SER A 438 28.69 -19.57 -4.68
N GLY A 439 28.62 -19.72 -5.99
CA GLY A 439 28.73 -21.01 -6.69
C GLY A 439 27.55 -21.94 -6.41
N GLY A 440 26.38 -21.36 -6.10
CA GLY A 440 25.13 -22.06 -5.88
C GLY A 440 24.40 -22.40 -7.18
N GLU A 441 23.39 -23.27 -7.07
CA GLU A 441 22.52 -23.71 -8.16
C GLU A 441 21.20 -22.95 -8.10
N ILE A 442 20.73 -22.41 -9.24
CA ILE A 442 19.44 -21.73 -9.34
C ILE A 442 18.36 -22.76 -9.65
N LEU A 443 17.29 -22.72 -8.85
CA LEU A 443 16.15 -23.64 -8.96
C LEU A 443 14.84 -22.86 -8.97
N SER A 444 13.86 -23.37 -9.73
CA SER A 444 12.45 -23.01 -9.53
C SER A 444 11.93 -23.70 -8.27
N TYR A 445 10.74 -23.31 -7.81
CA TYR A 445 10.07 -24.01 -6.69
C TYR A 445 9.96 -25.52 -6.92
N THR A 446 9.51 -25.93 -8.11
CA THR A 446 9.39 -27.34 -8.47
C THR A 446 10.76 -28.05 -8.46
N GLY A 447 11.80 -27.39 -8.98
CA GLY A 447 13.17 -27.92 -8.95
C GLY A 447 13.70 -28.07 -7.51
N ALA A 448 13.39 -27.09 -6.65
CA ALA A 448 13.78 -27.15 -5.23
C ALA A 448 13.04 -28.26 -4.48
N LEU A 449 11.74 -28.48 -4.74
CA LEU A 449 10.96 -29.59 -4.18
C LEU A 449 11.46 -30.96 -4.61
N ALA A 450 11.86 -31.11 -5.88
CA ALA A 450 12.33 -32.38 -6.44
C ALA A 450 13.50 -33.00 -5.64
N GLY A 451 14.31 -32.15 -4.98
CA GLY A 451 15.38 -32.60 -4.09
C GLY A 451 14.91 -33.31 -2.80
N PHE A 452 13.60 -33.31 -2.50
CA PHE A 452 13.00 -33.88 -1.29
C PHE A 452 11.93 -34.96 -1.57
N THR A 453 11.66 -35.28 -2.85
CA THR A 453 10.62 -36.23 -3.27
C THR A 453 11.12 -37.64 -3.49
N SER A 454 12.34 -37.99 -3.00
CA SER A 454 12.92 -39.36 -3.10
C SER A 454 12.47 -40.27 -1.98
#